data_f14f17ab886577e70ed1d58b8dbea779
#
_entry.id   f14f17ab886577e70ed1d58b8dbea779
#
_cell.length_a   1.000
_cell.length_b   1.000
_cell.length_c   1.000
_cell.angle_alpha   90.00
_cell.angle_beta   90.00
_cell.angle_gamma   90.00
#
_symmetry.space_group_name_H-M   'P 1'
#
loop_
_entity.id
_entity.type
_entity.pdbx_description
1 polymer ?
#
loop_
_entity_poly.entity_id
_entity_poly.type
_entity_poly.pdbx_seq_one_letter_code
_entity_poly.pdbx_strand_id
1 'polypeptide(L)'
;VGDQTWLVVAADTGTVWPQLEEFVRTRQLEVLQSSASQGVIVTPQAEIRLQSALRAGSSEVRCERGGQTMASCLDALESHLSARSASASVSSSWTAQRLTDEQTLQIRQQGDEWEVVIPQPIDRVWAELNHYLELDFAQEGQRDLLAADPASHEFMVEYMTETERNRNPLQIVFSPDVRKMSQQIRLALQPNGDQTILRAINASERAFSADDQRELLERVSGYLR
;
A
#
# COMPACT_ATOMS: atom_id res chain seq x y z
N VAL A 1 12.03 -8.57 -14.16
CA VAL A 1 11.06 -8.66 -13.07
C VAL A 1 9.71 -8.59 -13.76
N GLY A 2 8.93 -9.71 -13.72
CA GLY A 2 7.70 -9.83 -14.51
C GLY A 2 6.58 -8.97 -13.93
N ASP A 3 5.70 -8.51 -14.81
CA ASP A 3 4.43 -7.84 -14.52
C ASP A 3 3.53 -8.76 -13.67
N GLN A 4 3.71 -8.74 -12.34
CA GLN A 4 2.81 -9.43 -11.43
C GLN A 4 1.65 -8.50 -11.12
N THR A 5 0.48 -8.81 -11.64
CA THR A 5 -0.77 -8.11 -11.37
C THR A 5 -1.63 -8.92 -10.41
N TRP A 6 -2.29 -8.27 -9.47
CA TRP A 6 -3.23 -8.90 -8.53
C TRP A 6 -4.40 -7.98 -8.23
N LEU A 7 -5.46 -8.51 -7.64
CA LEU A 7 -6.61 -7.72 -7.19
C LEU A 7 -6.46 -7.39 -5.71
N VAL A 8 -6.76 -6.15 -5.34
CA VAL A 8 -6.94 -5.73 -3.95
C VAL A 8 -8.43 -5.59 -3.68
N VAL A 9 -8.92 -6.32 -2.70
CA VAL A 9 -10.34 -6.33 -2.30
C VAL A 9 -10.47 -5.67 -0.95
N ALA A 10 -11.35 -4.68 -0.82
CA ALA A 10 -11.62 -3.96 0.43
C ALA A 10 -12.50 -4.80 1.38
N ALA A 11 -12.07 -6.03 1.67
CA ALA A 11 -12.69 -6.96 2.60
C ALA A 11 -11.62 -7.92 3.15
N ASP A 12 -11.80 -8.41 4.37
CA ASP A 12 -10.89 -9.38 4.98
C ASP A 12 -10.93 -10.75 4.27
N THR A 13 -9.92 -11.58 4.51
CA THR A 13 -9.80 -12.90 3.89
C THR A 13 -10.96 -13.82 4.24
N GLY A 14 -11.53 -13.70 5.45
CA GLY A 14 -12.70 -14.50 5.87
C GLY A 14 -13.95 -14.16 5.09
N THR A 15 -14.10 -12.89 4.66
CA THR A 15 -15.21 -12.43 3.80
C THR A 15 -15.00 -12.79 2.34
N VAL A 16 -13.74 -12.72 1.85
CA VAL A 16 -13.43 -12.98 0.43
C VAL A 16 -13.39 -14.47 0.12
N TRP A 17 -12.92 -15.32 1.04
CA TRP A 17 -12.78 -16.75 0.79
C TRP A 17 -14.06 -17.45 0.30
N PRO A 18 -15.23 -17.30 0.96
CA PRO A 18 -16.48 -17.91 0.46
C PRO A 18 -16.87 -17.44 -0.94
N GLN A 19 -16.50 -16.22 -1.31
CA GLN A 19 -16.76 -15.67 -2.64
C GLN A 19 -15.87 -16.31 -3.71
N LEU A 20 -14.63 -16.65 -3.37
CA LEU A 20 -13.74 -17.41 -4.26
C LEU A 20 -14.24 -18.86 -4.45
N GLU A 21 -14.68 -19.51 -3.39
CA GLU A 21 -15.30 -20.85 -3.49
C GLU A 21 -16.55 -20.83 -4.37
N GLU A 22 -17.36 -19.79 -4.22
CA GLU A 22 -18.56 -19.61 -5.05
C GLU A 22 -18.21 -19.28 -6.52
N PHE A 23 -17.17 -18.48 -6.77
CA PHE A 23 -16.65 -18.22 -8.11
C PHE A 23 -16.31 -19.54 -8.83
N VAL A 24 -15.53 -20.40 -8.17
CA VAL A 24 -15.11 -21.69 -8.71
C VAL A 24 -16.33 -22.59 -8.97
N ARG A 25 -17.27 -22.65 -8.03
CA ARG A 25 -18.50 -23.43 -8.15
C ARG A 25 -19.40 -22.93 -9.29
N THR A 26 -19.63 -21.62 -9.37
CA THR A 26 -20.50 -21.01 -10.39
C THR A 26 -19.92 -21.18 -11.80
N ARG A 27 -18.61 -21.18 -11.92
CA ARG A 27 -17.88 -21.41 -13.18
C ARG A 27 -17.68 -22.89 -13.49
N GLN A 28 -18.15 -23.79 -12.61
CA GLN A 28 -17.99 -25.25 -12.73
C GLN A 28 -16.52 -25.66 -12.95
N LEU A 29 -15.59 -24.96 -12.30
CA LEU A 29 -14.18 -25.29 -12.38
C LEU A 29 -13.91 -26.54 -11.53
N GLU A 30 -13.14 -27.48 -12.07
CA GLU A 30 -12.64 -28.62 -11.31
C GLU A 30 -11.65 -28.14 -10.24
N VAL A 31 -11.88 -28.50 -8.97
CA VAL A 31 -11.00 -28.15 -7.87
C VAL A 31 -10.10 -29.35 -7.57
N LEU A 32 -8.80 -29.18 -7.79
CA LEU A 32 -7.79 -30.20 -7.46
C LEU A 32 -7.40 -30.13 -5.98
N GLN A 33 -7.35 -28.91 -5.43
CA GLN A 33 -7.04 -28.64 -4.03
C GLN A 33 -7.72 -27.35 -3.57
N SER A 34 -8.24 -27.34 -2.34
CA SER A 34 -8.75 -26.14 -1.68
C SER A 34 -8.30 -26.14 -0.22
N SER A 35 -7.74 -25.03 0.25
CA SER A 35 -7.27 -24.86 1.61
C SER A 35 -7.52 -23.44 2.09
N ALA A 36 -8.53 -23.25 2.91
CA ALA A 36 -8.87 -21.94 3.50
C ALA A 36 -7.75 -21.41 4.41
N SER A 37 -7.08 -22.30 5.16
CA SER A 37 -5.99 -21.90 6.06
C SER A 37 -4.73 -21.42 5.33
N GLN A 38 -4.52 -21.91 4.11
CA GLN A 38 -3.42 -21.47 3.24
C GLN A 38 -3.85 -20.42 2.24
N GLY A 39 -5.16 -20.13 2.13
CA GLY A 39 -5.72 -19.20 1.16
C GLY A 39 -5.47 -19.64 -0.30
N VAL A 40 -5.56 -20.95 -0.60
CA VAL A 40 -5.22 -21.47 -1.94
C VAL A 40 -6.33 -22.34 -2.49
N ILE A 41 -6.71 -22.08 -3.75
CA ILE A 41 -7.57 -22.96 -4.57
C ILE A 41 -6.78 -23.30 -5.84
N VAL A 42 -6.55 -24.60 -6.06
CA VAL A 42 -5.86 -25.10 -7.25
C VAL A 42 -6.86 -25.71 -8.19
N THR A 43 -6.84 -25.28 -9.45
CA THR A 43 -7.60 -25.84 -10.56
C THR A 43 -6.63 -26.28 -11.68
N PRO A 44 -7.05 -27.09 -12.65
CA PRO A 44 -6.20 -27.43 -13.80
C PRO A 44 -5.76 -26.21 -14.62
N GLN A 45 -6.53 -25.12 -14.57
CA GLN A 45 -6.29 -23.91 -15.35
C GLN A 45 -5.42 -22.89 -14.63
N ALA A 46 -5.61 -22.75 -13.31
CA ALA A 46 -4.95 -21.71 -12.51
C ALA A 46 -4.90 -22.06 -11.02
N GLU A 47 -3.99 -21.43 -10.33
CA GLU A 47 -3.92 -21.38 -8.88
C GLU A 47 -4.40 -19.99 -8.42
N ILE A 48 -5.45 -19.98 -7.59
CA ILE A 48 -5.99 -18.75 -6.99
C ILE A 48 -5.45 -18.67 -5.57
N ARG A 49 -4.77 -17.57 -5.23
CA ARG A 49 -4.22 -17.30 -3.91
C ARG A 49 -4.91 -16.11 -3.27
N LEU A 50 -5.31 -16.26 -2.02
CA LEU A 50 -5.88 -15.22 -1.17
C LEU A 50 -4.96 -14.98 0.01
N GLN A 51 -4.62 -13.74 0.27
CA GLN A 51 -3.85 -13.35 1.46
C GLN A 51 -4.31 -11.98 1.95
N SER A 52 -3.97 -11.65 3.20
CA SER A 52 -4.24 -10.31 3.73
C SER A 52 -3.41 -9.27 2.98
N ALA A 53 -4.02 -8.15 2.61
CA ALA A 53 -3.31 -7.00 2.06
C ALA A 53 -2.61 -6.20 3.17
N LEU A 54 -1.75 -5.26 2.79
CA LEU A 54 -1.09 -4.35 3.75
C LEU A 54 -2.10 -3.52 4.53
N ARG A 55 -3.16 -3.09 3.87
CA ARG A 55 -4.23 -2.34 4.52
C ARG A 55 -5.10 -3.27 5.36
N ALA A 56 -5.27 -2.94 6.63
CA ALA A 56 -6.15 -3.69 7.53
C ALA A 56 -7.56 -3.81 6.97
N GLY A 57 -8.14 -5.01 7.02
CA GLY A 57 -9.48 -5.29 6.48
C GLY A 57 -9.53 -5.41 4.95
N SER A 58 -8.39 -5.48 4.28
CA SER A 58 -8.29 -5.73 2.85
C SER A 58 -7.58 -7.04 2.54
N SER A 59 -7.82 -7.60 1.37
CA SER A 59 -7.24 -8.85 0.90
C SER A 59 -6.64 -8.69 -0.50
N GLU A 60 -5.62 -9.47 -0.78
CA GLU A 60 -5.08 -9.65 -2.13
C GLU A 60 -5.52 -10.98 -2.71
N VAL A 61 -5.94 -10.95 -3.97
CA VAL A 61 -6.25 -12.14 -4.75
C VAL A 61 -5.34 -12.21 -5.96
N ARG A 62 -4.60 -13.29 -6.07
CA ARG A 62 -3.72 -13.60 -7.21
C ARG A 62 -4.30 -14.76 -8.00
N CYS A 63 -4.08 -14.75 -9.29
CA CYS A 63 -4.41 -15.85 -10.17
C CYS A 63 -3.21 -16.16 -11.05
N GLU A 64 -2.61 -17.31 -10.82
CA GLU A 64 -1.31 -17.67 -11.42
C GLU A 64 -1.35 -19.05 -12.07
N ARG A 65 -0.50 -19.26 -13.08
CA ARG A 65 -0.23 -20.56 -13.67
C ARG A 65 1.26 -20.69 -13.92
N GLY A 66 1.90 -21.62 -13.22
CA GLY A 66 3.35 -21.80 -13.34
C GLY A 66 4.15 -20.55 -12.92
N GLY A 67 3.67 -19.78 -11.95
CA GLY A 67 4.30 -18.54 -11.47
C GLY A 67 4.07 -17.31 -12.37
N GLN A 68 3.22 -17.42 -13.38
CA GLN A 68 2.84 -16.30 -14.25
C GLN A 68 1.39 -15.87 -13.97
N THR A 69 1.17 -14.57 -13.90
CA THR A 69 -0.16 -13.99 -13.71
C THR A 69 -1.07 -14.29 -14.89
N MET A 70 -2.30 -14.71 -14.61
CA MET A 70 -3.34 -14.96 -15.58
C MET A 70 -4.36 -13.82 -15.61
N ALA A 71 -4.20 -12.87 -16.54
CA ALA A 71 -5.05 -11.70 -16.65
C ALA A 71 -6.53 -12.07 -16.82
N SER A 72 -6.87 -13.03 -17.69
CA SER A 72 -8.26 -13.46 -17.91
C SER A 72 -8.93 -14.05 -16.66
N CYS A 73 -8.15 -14.67 -15.78
CA CYS A 73 -8.65 -15.17 -14.50
C CYS A 73 -8.89 -14.01 -13.53
N LEU A 74 -7.97 -13.03 -13.48
CA LEU A 74 -8.14 -11.84 -12.65
C LEU A 74 -9.35 -11.01 -13.09
N ASP A 75 -9.53 -10.76 -14.38
CA ASP A 75 -10.68 -10.02 -14.93
C ASP A 75 -12.02 -10.71 -14.56
N ALA A 76 -12.02 -12.03 -14.62
CA ALA A 76 -13.20 -12.81 -14.25
C ALA A 76 -13.48 -12.77 -12.74
N LEU A 77 -12.44 -12.79 -11.91
CA LEU A 77 -12.54 -12.64 -10.45
C LEU A 77 -12.97 -11.22 -10.08
N GLU A 78 -12.39 -10.19 -10.68
CA GLU A 78 -12.78 -8.80 -10.47
C GLU A 78 -14.28 -8.60 -10.74
N SER A 79 -14.76 -9.08 -11.89
CA SER A 79 -16.16 -8.99 -12.25
C SER A 79 -17.08 -9.72 -11.25
N HIS A 80 -16.65 -10.88 -10.74
CA HIS A 80 -17.42 -11.67 -9.76
C HIS A 80 -17.46 -10.96 -8.39
N LEU A 81 -16.31 -10.49 -7.89
CA LEU A 81 -16.19 -9.84 -6.59
C LEU A 81 -16.88 -8.47 -6.57
N SER A 82 -16.77 -7.70 -7.66
CA SER A 82 -17.41 -6.38 -7.78
C SER A 82 -18.94 -6.48 -7.80
N ALA A 83 -19.51 -7.48 -8.50
CA ALA A 83 -20.95 -7.69 -8.53
C ALA A 83 -21.54 -8.01 -7.15
N ARG A 84 -20.74 -8.58 -6.24
CA ARG A 84 -21.16 -8.94 -4.89
C ARG A 84 -20.91 -7.87 -3.84
N SER A 85 -19.89 -7.06 -4.01
CA SER A 85 -19.64 -5.90 -3.15
C SER A 85 -20.81 -4.90 -3.15
N ALA A 86 -21.54 -4.81 -4.27
CA ALA A 86 -22.74 -4.00 -4.37
C ALA A 86 -23.94 -4.55 -3.58
N SER A 87 -23.96 -5.86 -3.25
CA SER A 87 -25.04 -6.51 -2.50
C SER A 87 -24.74 -6.72 -1.00
N ALA A 88 -23.51 -6.50 -0.56
CA ALA A 88 -23.05 -6.73 0.80
C ALA A 88 -23.17 -5.51 1.75
N SER A 89 -24.09 -4.57 1.47
CA SER A 89 -24.33 -3.40 2.32
C SER A 89 -25.16 -3.67 3.58
N VAL A 90 -25.27 -4.92 4.05
CA VAL A 90 -26.00 -5.24 5.29
C VAL A 90 -25.16 -6.12 6.19
N SER A 91 -24.71 -5.49 7.31
CA SER A 91 -24.19 -6.07 8.55
C SER A 91 -23.04 -7.08 8.44
N SER A 92 -21.83 -6.58 8.34
CA SER A 92 -20.66 -7.28 8.85
C SER A 92 -20.31 -6.75 10.23
N SER A 93 -20.55 -7.58 11.25
CA SER A 93 -19.96 -7.35 12.56
C SER A 93 -18.45 -7.50 12.44
N TRP A 94 -17.75 -6.42 12.72
CA TRP A 94 -16.30 -6.33 12.72
C TRP A 94 -15.73 -7.20 13.82
N THR A 95 -15.24 -8.39 13.49
CA THR A 95 -14.34 -9.12 14.37
C THR A 95 -12.96 -8.55 14.14
N ALA A 96 -12.52 -7.66 15.01
CA ALA A 96 -11.17 -7.14 15.01
C ALA A 96 -10.19 -8.31 15.18
N GLN A 97 -9.49 -8.71 14.11
CA GLN A 97 -8.30 -9.53 14.26
C GLN A 97 -7.26 -8.68 14.99
N ARG A 98 -6.87 -9.13 16.20
CA ARG A 98 -5.70 -8.57 16.87
C ARG A 98 -4.49 -8.94 16.03
N LEU A 99 -3.96 -7.97 15.32
CA LEU A 99 -2.63 -8.08 14.74
C LEU A 99 -1.66 -8.27 15.92
N THR A 100 -0.79 -9.25 15.83
CA THR A 100 0.35 -9.36 16.76
C THR A 100 1.27 -8.17 16.52
N ASP A 101 2.01 -7.72 17.54
CA ASP A 101 2.93 -6.57 17.43
C ASP A 101 3.93 -6.74 16.26
N GLU A 102 4.26 -7.99 15.91
CA GLU A 102 5.13 -8.33 14.77
C GLU A 102 4.51 -8.06 13.39
N GLN A 103 3.18 -7.96 13.31
CA GLN A 103 2.44 -7.67 12.07
C GLN A 103 2.00 -6.21 11.98
N THR A 104 2.33 -5.41 12.97
CA THR A 104 1.97 -4.01 13.02
C THR A 104 3.10 -3.15 12.44
N LEU A 105 2.72 -2.23 11.56
CA LEU A 105 3.63 -1.23 11.03
C LEU A 105 4.20 -0.40 12.18
N GLN A 106 5.52 -0.25 12.24
CA GLN A 106 6.23 0.46 13.30
C GLN A 106 6.96 1.68 12.75
N ILE A 107 6.71 2.84 13.34
CA ILE A 107 7.50 4.06 13.09
C ILE A 107 8.51 4.17 14.22
N ARG A 108 9.79 4.20 13.89
CA ARG A 108 10.87 4.26 14.87
C ARG A 108 11.94 5.26 14.48
N GLN A 109 12.64 5.77 15.45
CA GLN A 109 13.79 6.63 15.24
C GLN A 109 15.08 5.80 15.30
N GLN A 110 15.93 5.96 14.29
CA GLN A 110 17.26 5.35 14.24
C GLN A 110 18.32 6.46 14.11
N GLY A 111 18.97 6.80 15.22
CA GLY A 111 19.83 7.99 15.29
C GLY A 111 19.01 9.27 15.14
N ASP A 112 19.38 10.10 14.17
CA ASP A 112 18.70 11.37 13.88
C ASP A 112 17.61 11.22 12.79
N GLU A 113 17.40 10.01 12.25
CA GLU A 113 16.46 9.75 11.16
C GLU A 113 15.29 8.91 11.63
N TRP A 114 14.12 9.15 11.02
CA TRP A 114 12.95 8.33 11.22
C TRP A 114 12.81 7.31 10.09
N GLU A 115 12.34 6.12 10.44
CA GLU A 115 12.01 5.09 9.47
C GLU A 115 10.72 4.37 9.85
N VAL A 116 10.06 3.79 8.84
CA VAL A 116 8.90 2.93 9.01
C VAL A 116 9.29 1.50 8.67
N VAL A 117 9.09 0.59 9.61
CA VAL A 117 9.23 -0.84 9.38
C VAL A 117 7.86 -1.41 9.02
N ILE A 118 7.76 -1.94 7.84
CA ILE A 118 6.53 -2.50 7.27
C ILE A 118 6.70 -4.01 7.18
N PRO A 119 5.90 -4.83 7.87
CA PRO A 119 6.06 -6.29 7.92
C PRO A 119 5.53 -6.96 6.64
N GLN A 120 5.99 -6.49 5.49
CA GLN A 120 5.60 -6.97 4.17
C GLN A 120 6.76 -6.87 3.17
N PRO A 121 6.80 -7.76 2.15
CA PRO A 121 7.81 -7.71 1.09
C PRO A 121 7.74 -6.41 0.27
N ILE A 122 8.89 -5.98 -0.22
CA ILE A 122 9.04 -4.68 -0.90
C ILE A 122 8.15 -4.51 -2.13
N ASP A 123 7.94 -5.54 -2.92
CA ASP A 123 7.10 -5.45 -4.14
C ASP A 123 5.64 -5.12 -3.81
N ARG A 124 5.13 -5.63 -2.68
CA ARG A 124 3.77 -5.33 -2.21
C ARG A 124 3.67 -3.90 -1.71
N VAL A 125 4.61 -3.52 -0.85
CA VAL A 125 4.67 -2.15 -0.30
C VAL A 125 4.79 -1.13 -1.43
N TRP A 126 5.65 -1.39 -2.41
CA TRP A 126 5.82 -0.55 -3.59
C TRP A 126 4.51 -0.34 -4.35
N ALA A 127 3.82 -1.43 -4.70
CA ALA A 127 2.60 -1.34 -5.49
C ALA A 127 1.49 -0.56 -4.77
N GLU A 128 1.32 -0.81 -3.46
CA GLU A 128 0.29 -0.15 -2.67
C GLU A 128 0.62 1.32 -2.43
N LEU A 129 1.87 1.65 -2.09
CA LEU A 129 2.31 3.03 -1.94
C LEU A 129 2.21 3.81 -3.25
N ASN A 130 2.61 3.22 -4.39
CA ASN A 130 2.48 3.89 -5.69
C ASN A 130 1.05 4.30 -5.96
N HIS A 131 0.10 3.37 -5.76
CA HIS A 131 -1.32 3.65 -5.95
C HIS A 131 -1.82 4.82 -5.08
N TYR A 132 -1.51 4.80 -3.79
CA TYR A 132 -1.99 5.86 -2.89
C TYR A 132 -1.26 7.19 -3.06
N LEU A 133 0.03 7.17 -3.41
CA LEU A 133 0.76 8.39 -3.73
C LEU A 133 0.20 9.06 -4.98
N GLU A 134 -0.13 8.31 -6.03
CA GLU A 134 -0.79 8.86 -7.23
C GLU A 134 -2.15 9.52 -6.90
N LEU A 135 -2.89 9.00 -5.93
CA LEU A 135 -4.17 9.56 -5.52
C LEU A 135 -4.07 10.78 -4.60
N ASP A 136 -3.19 10.75 -3.60
CA ASP A 136 -3.10 11.81 -2.57
C ASP A 136 -2.06 12.89 -2.91
N PHE A 137 -0.98 12.54 -3.61
CA PHE A 137 0.05 13.48 -4.03
C PHE A 137 -0.24 14.03 -5.44
N ALA A 138 -1.39 14.70 -5.56
CA ALA A 138 -1.88 15.31 -6.80
C ALA A 138 -2.26 16.79 -6.59
N GLN A 139 -1.63 17.48 -5.62
CA GLN A 139 -1.89 18.88 -5.30
C GLN A 139 -0.62 19.70 -5.47
N GLU A 140 -0.42 20.23 -6.67
CA GLU A 140 0.72 21.07 -7.02
C GLU A 140 0.97 22.17 -5.96
N GLY A 141 2.24 22.32 -5.56
CA GLY A 141 2.67 23.30 -4.57
C GLY A 141 2.37 22.94 -3.11
N GLN A 142 1.73 21.81 -2.83
CA GLN A 142 1.51 21.30 -1.47
C GLN A 142 2.03 19.88 -1.30
N ARG A 143 1.61 18.97 -2.16
CA ARG A 143 2.06 17.59 -2.22
C ARG A 143 1.83 17.07 -3.64
N ASP A 144 2.88 16.64 -4.27
CA ASP A 144 2.86 16.15 -5.64
C ASP A 144 3.81 14.96 -5.81
N LEU A 145 3.38 13.96 -6.58
CA LEU A 145 4.23 12.83 -6.96
C LEU A 145 4.99 13.19 -8.24
N LEU A 146 6.25 13.54 -8.10
CA LEU A 146 7.08 14.00 -9.23
C LEU A 146 7.60 12.84 -10.07
N ALA A 147 7.97 11.73 -9.43
CA ALA A 147 8.48 10.53 -10.10
C ALA A 147 8.32 9.29 -9.24
N ALA A 148 8.17 8.13 -9.89
CA ALA A 148 8.21 6.81 -9.28
C ALA A 148 9.17 5.93 -10.09
N ASP A 149 10.19 5.38 -9.43
CA ASP A 149 11.16 4.49 -10.04
C ASP A 149 11.04 3.07 -9.45
N PRO A 150 10.41 2.14 -10.18
CA PRO A 150 10.25 0.77 -9.72
C PRO A 150 11.55 -0.03 -9.65
N ALA A 151 12.60 0.42 -10.35
CA ALA A 151 13.88 -0.30 -10.36
C ALA A 151 14.69 -0.05 -9.08
N SER A 152 14.64 1.16 -8.55
CA SER A 152 15.28 1.54 -7.29
C SER A 152 14.34 1.48 -6.09
N HIS A 153 13.02 1.28 -6.31
CA HIS A 153 11.97 1.39 -5.31
C HIS A 153 11.98 2.76 -4.61
N GLU A 154 12.07 3.82 -5.38
CA GLU A 154 12.10 5.19 -4.90
C GLU A 154 10.98 6.03 -5.50
N PHE A 155 10.37 6.90 -4.67
CA PHE A 155 9.46 7.95 -5.13
C PHE A 155 10.11 9.30 -4.89
N MET A 156 9.99 10.20 -5.84
CA MET A 156 10.30 11.62 -5.66
C MET A 156 9.00 12.37 -5.46
N VAL A 157 8.84 12.97 -4.30
CA VAL A 157 7.64 13.73 -3.96
C VAL A 157 7.99 15.19 -3.66
N GLU A 158 7.08 16.08 -4.00
CA GLU A 158 7.06 17.45 -3.51
C GLU A 158 6.13 17.51 -2.29
N TYR A 159 6.60 18.06 -1.19
CA TYR A 159 5.83 18.11 0.06
C TYR A 159 6.02 19.42 0.80
N MET A 160 4.91 20.04 1.22
CA MET A 160 4.90 21.19 2.12
C MET A 160 4.63 20.69 3.55
N THR A 161 5.66 20.79 4.41
CA THR A 161 5.57 20.34 5.79
C THR A 161 4.57 21.16 6.61
N GLU A 162 4.10 20.62 7.73
CA GLU A 162 3.21 21.33 8.64
C GLU A 162 3.88 22.60 9.20
N THR A 163 5.16 22.52 9.49
CA THR A 163 5.97 23.66 9.91
C THR A 163 5.89 24.80 8.90
N GLU A 164 6.00 24.51 7.61
CA GLU A 164 5.91 25.51 6.55
C GLU A 164 4.47 25.98 6.32
N ARG A 165 3.47 25.08 6.40
CA ARG A 165 2.05 25.44 6.30
C ARG A 165 1.61 26.42 7.39
N ASN A 166 2.12 26.22 8.61
CA ASN A 166 1.78 27.00 9.80
C ASN A 166 2.71 28.20 10.04
N ARG A 167 3.66 28.47 9.13
CA ARG A 167 4.57 29.61 9.26
C ARG A 167 3.81 30.93 9.36
N ASN A 168 4.10 31.69 10.44
CA ASN A 168 3.41 32.94 10.75
C ASN A 168 3.70 34.01 9.69
N PRO A 169 2.74 34.89 9.34
CA PRO A 169 2.96 36.03 8.43
C PRO A 169 4.15 36.92 8.83
N LEU A 170 4.39 37.10 10.14
CA LEU A 170 5.57 37.85 10.64
C LEU A 170 6.88 37.14 10.35
N GLN A 171 6.92 35.81 10.45
CA GLN A 171 8.11 34.99 10.10
C GLN A 171 8.38 35.03 8.59
N ILE A 172 7.33 35.14 7.77
CA ILE A 172 7.45 35.26 6.31
C ILE A 172 8.13 36.57 5.93
N VAL A 173 7.77 37.69 6.58
CA VAL A 173 8.33 39.03 6.27
C VAL A 173 9.80 39.14 6.64
N PHE A 174 10.26 38.43 7.65
CA PHE A 174 11.69 38.44 8.11
C PHE A 174 12.50 37.26 7.55
N SER A 175 11.93 36.39 6.74
CA SER A 175 12.61 35.28 6.08
C SER A 175 13.09 35.69 4.68
N PRO A 176 14.22 35.16 4.19
CA PRO A 176 14.62 35.36 2.79
C PRO A 176 13.58 34.82 1.79
N ASP A 177 12.75 33.87 2.21
CA ASP A 177 11.67 33.28 1.42
C ASP A 177 10.31 33.87 1.80
N VAL A 178 9.81 34.76 0.97
CA VAL A 178 8.51 35.45 1.18
C VAL A 178 7.31 34.54 0.91
N ARG A 179 7.50 33.40 0.24
CA ARG A 179 6.43 32.44 -0.08
C ARG A 179 6.57 31.14 0.68
N LYS A 180 5.44 30.55 1.04
CA LYS A 180 5.39 29.16 1.50
C LYS A 180 5.81 28.27 0.34
N MET A 181 6.74 27.34 0.58
CA MET A 181 7.29 26.50 -0.45
C MET A 181 7.31 25.05 -0.01
N SER A 182 6.87 24.20 -0.90
CA SER A 182 7.11 22.76 -0.83
C SER A 182 8.59 22.45 -1.07
N GLN A 183 9.02 21.27 -0.68
CA GLN A 183 10.38 20.79 -0.88
C GLN A 183 10.36 19.37 -1.46
N GLN A 184 11.42 19.04 -2.20
CA GLN A 184 11.56 17.72 -2.79
C GLN A 184 12.12 16.75 -1.75
N ILE A 185 11.44 15.61 -1.62
CA ILE A 185 11.81 14.55 -0.70
C ILE A 185 11.78 13.24 -1.45
N ARG A 186 12.78 12.43 -1.23
CA ARG A 186 12.87 11.08 -1.77
C ARG A 186 12.36 10.09 -0.72
N LEU A 187 11.32 9.36 -1.05
CA LEU A 187 10.83 8.21 -0.29
C LEU A 187 11.54 6.96 -0.83
N ALA A 188 12.36 6.33 -0.02
CA ALA A 188 13.13 5.15 -0.41
C ALA A 188 12.66 3.92 0.34
N LEU A 189 12.33 2.85 -0.40
CA LEU A 189 12.01 1.54 0.14
C LEU A 189 13.24 0.64 0.08
N GLN A 190 13.52 -0.05 1.17
CA GLN A 190 14.64 -1.00 1.25
C GLN A 190 14.16 -2.33 1.80
N PRO A 191 14.51 -3.47 1.16
CA PRO A 191 14.16 -4.78 1.67
C PRO A 191 14.99 -5.09 2.93
N ASN A 192 14.33 -5.71 3.92
CA ASN A 192 14.97 -6.19 5.15
C ASN A 192 14.36 -7.56 5.52
N GLY A 193 14.84 -8.63 4.88
CA GLY A 193 14.23 -9.96 4.96
C GLY A 193 12.80 -9.93 4.40
N ASP A 194 11.82 -10.34 5.20
CA ASP A 194 10.40 -10.34 4.85
C ASP A 194 9.69 -9.01 5.15
N GLN A 195 10.46 -8.00 5.53
CA GLN A 195 9.98 -6.67 5.85
C GLN A 195 10.52 -5.64 4.86
N THR A 196 9.90 -4.47 4.83
CA THR A 196 10.35 -3.31 4.07
C THR A 196 10.59 -2.14 5.02
N ILE A 197 11.69 -1.43 4.81
CA ILE A 197 11.99 -0.18 5.51
C ILE A 197 11.72 0.98 4.57
N LEU A 198 10.86 1.91 4.99
CA LEU A 198 10.59 3.16 4.29
C LEU A 198 11.30 4.32 5.00
N ARG A 199 12.04 5.14 4.25
CA ARG A 199 12.70 6.35 4.72
C ARG A 199 12.32 7.55 3.87
N ALA A 200 12.29 8.73 4.51
CA ALA A 200 12.12 10.02 3.85
C ALA A 200 13.47 10.76 3.87
N ILE A 201 14.06 10.95 2.70
CA ILE A 201 15.40 11.53 2.53
C ILE A 201 15.25 12.90 1.87
N ASN A 202 15.86 13.92 2.46
CA ASN A 202 15.86 15.25 1.89
C ASN A 202 16.55 15.26 0.52
N ALA A 203 15.85 15.76 -0.50
CA ALA A 203 16.36 15.94 -1.86
C ALA A 203 16.42 17.42 -2.27
N SER A 204 16.22 18.34 -1.34
CA SER A 204 16.28 19.79 -1.54
C SER A 204 17.40 20.44 -0.72
N GLU A 205 17.71 21.70 -0.99
CA GLU A 205 18.69 22.48 -0.21
C GLU A 205 18.11 22.98 1.12
N ARG A 206 16.81 22.84 1.36
CA ARG A 206 16.14 23.30 2.57
C ARG A 206 16.31 22.28 3.70
N ALA A 207 16.31 22.76 4.94
CA ALA A 207 16.32 21.88 6.08
C ALA A 207 15.03 21.02 6.13
N PHE A 208 15.21 19.74 6.40
CA PHE A 208 14.14 18.78 6.60
C PHE A 208 14.36 18.17 7.99
N SER A 209 13.63 18.68 8.97
CA SER A 209 13.81 18.31 10.36
C SER A 209 13.35 16.89 10.65
N ALA A 210 13.77 16.34 11.80
CA ALA A 210 13.27 15.04 12.24
C ALA A 210 11.74 15.02 12.44
N ASP A 211 11.16 16.13 12.87
CA ASP A 211 9.71 16.27 13.03
C ASP A 211 9.00 16.28 11.66
N ASP A 212 9.57 16.99 10.66
CA ASP A 212 9.05 16.99 9.29
C ASP A 212 9.16 15.60 8.64
N GLN A 213 10.27 14.87 8.89
CA GLN A 213 10.43 13.49 8.44
C GLN A 213 9.33 12.59 9.03
N ARG A 214 9.12 12.70 10.33
CA ARG A 214 8.11 11.93 11.04
C ARG A 214 6.72 12.22 10.52
N GLU A 215 6.35 13.50 10.35
CA GLU A 215 5.06 13.93 9.80
C GLU A 215 4.79 13.27 8.44
N LEU A 216 5.76 13.36 7.51
CA LEU A 216 5.61 12.76 6.18
C LEU A 216 5.50 11.23 6.25
N LEU A 217 6.34 10.58 7.06
CA LEU A 217 6.32 9.13 7.23
C LEU A 217 5.01 8.65 7.89
N GLU A 218 4.49 9.37 8.88
CA GLU A 218 3.18 9.08 9.50
C GLU A 218 2.05 9.20 8.48
N ARG A 219 2.10 10.22 7.62
CA ARG A 219 1.12 10.38 6.55
C ARG A 219 1.17 9.23 5.55
N VAL A 220 2.35 8.97 4.98
CA VAL A 220 2.54 7.95 3.94
C VAL A 220 2.27 6.55 4.48
N SER A 221 2.71 6.23 5.70
CA SER A 221 2.42 4.95 6.33
C SER A 221 0.95 4.77 6.72
N GLY A 222 0.23 5.88 6.87
CA GLY A 222 -1.21 5.87 7.12
C GLY A 222 -2.02 5.20 6.00
N TYR A 223 -1.49 5.15 4.77
CA TYR A 223 -2.13 4.43 3.66
C TYR A 223 -2.07 2.91 3.80
N LEU A 224 -1.10 2.41 4.57
CA LEU A 224 -0.82 0.99 4.76
C LEU A 224 -1.42 0.41 6.06
N ARG A 225 -2.19 1.21 6.81
CA ARG A 225 -2.82 0.82 8.08
C ARG A 225 -4.25 0.33 7.90
#